data_ff846add6ada1e7777bcd800698ae33a
#
_entry.id   ff846add6ada1e7777bcd800698ae33a
#
_cell.length_a   1.000
_cell.length_b   1.000
_cell.length_c   1.000
_cell.angle_alpha   90.00
_cell.angle_beta   90.00
_cell.angle_gamma   90.00
#
_symmetry.space_group_name_H-M   'P 1'
#
loop_
_entity.id
_entity.type
_entity.pdbx_description
1 polymer ?
#
loop_
_entity_poly.entity_id
_entity_poly.type
_entity_poly.pdbx_seq_one_letter_code
_entity_poly.pdbx_strand_id
1 'polypeptide(L)'
;MTAPRRWRFAMVCSSNMNRSMEAHAVLGRAALDVESYGTGSQVKLPGPSMHEPNVYDFGTPYGGIYDDLRRKDPDLYKRNGLLPMLKRNISVKLAPQRWQDNAGDGVFDMILTFEERVFDLVVEDMNNREQRLLKSVLIINMDVKDNHEEAAIGAKLALDLCHKVSKQHNIYRVQSYSFH
;
A
#
# COMPACT_ATOMS: atom_id res chain seq x y z
N MET A 1 30.79 9.36 -9.16
CA MET A 1 30.05 8.12 -8.88
C MET A 1 28.60 8.49 -8.59
N THR A 2 27.66 8.12 -9.45
CA THR A 2 26.24 8.30 -9.18
C THR A 2 25.83 7.32 -8.09
N ALA A 3 25.14 7.78 -7.04
CA ALA A 3 24.60 6.91 -5.99
C ALA A 3 23.75 5.79 -6.62
N PRO A 4 23.77 4.56 -6.08
CA PRO A 4 22.96 3.48 -6.61
C PRO A 4 21.49 3.90 -6.56
N ARG A 5 20.80 3.74 -7.70
CA ARG A 5 19.38 4.08 -7.82
C ARG A 5 18.58 3.26 -6.82
N ARG A 6 17.86 3.95 -5.96
CA ARG A 6 16.97 3.34 -4.96
C ARG A 6 15.67 2.88 -5.63
N TRP A 7 15.24 1.65 -5.37
CA TRP A 7 13.96 1.13 -5.81
C TRP A 7 12.82 1.85 -5.08
N ARG A 8 11.75 2.12 -5.82
CA ARG A 8 10.54 2.74 -5.31
C ARG A 8 9.36 1.79 -5.40
N PHE A 9 8.69 1.54 -4.28
CA PHE A 9 7.64 0.54 -4.11
C PHE A 9 6.30 1.19 -3.85
N ALA A 10 5.21 0.58 -4.40
CA ALA A 10 3.84 0.93 -4.05
C ALA A 10 3.11 -0.30 -3.51
N MET A 11 2.41 -0.14 -2.39
CA MET A 11 1.55 -1.14 -1.77
C MET A 11 0.10 -0.75 -1.96
N VAL A 12 -0.71 -1.59 -2.60
CA VAL A 12 -2.07 -1.23 -3.00
C VAL A 12 -3.09 -2.28 -2.55
N CYS A 13 -4.11 -1.83 -1.82
CA CYS A 13 -5.29 -2.62 -1.47
C CYS A 13 -6.57 -1.88 -1.87
N SER A 14 -7.73 -2.21 -1.33
CA SER A 14 -8.99 -1.56 -1.72
C SER A 14 -9.19 -0.19 -1.05
N SER A 15 -9.00 -0.10 0.28
CA SER A 15 -9.32 1.11 1.07
C SER A 15 -8.12 1.88 1.61
N ASN A 16 -6.90 1.39 1.41
CA ASN A 16 -5.68 1.98 1.99
C ASN A 16 -5.75 2.12 3.53
N MET A 17 -6.24 1.09 4.20
CA MET A 17 -6.48 1.09 5.64
C MET A 17 -5.75 -0.02 6.36
N ASN A 18 -5.79 -1.26 5.86
CA ASN A 18 -5.25 -2.44 6.55
C ASN A 18 -4.03 -3.03 5.84
N ARG A 19 -4.22 -3.81 4.78
CA ARG A 19 -3.15 -4.58 4.11
C ARG A 19 -2.03 -3.70 3.55
N SER A 20 -2.38 -2.71 2.75
CA SER A 20 -1.39 -1.78 2.17
C SER A 20 -0.71 -0.92 3.22
N MET A 21 -1.40 -0.56 4.29
CA MET A 21 -0.85 0.27 5.37
C MET A 21 0.05 -0.51 6.31
N GLU A 22 -0.25 -1.79 6.58
CA GLU A 22 0.66 -2.66 7.32
C GLU A 22 1.97 -2.86 6.55
N ALA A 23 1.87 -3.13 5.24
CA ALA A 23 3.04 -3.24 4.38
C ALA A 23 3.84 -1.94 4.31
N HIS A 24 3.17 -0.78 4.16
CA HIS A 24 3.82 0.53 4.17
C HIS A 24 4.59 0.76 5.49
N ALA A 25 3.98 0.47 6.62
CA ALA A 25 4.63 0.62 7.92
C ALA A 25 5.86 -0.27 8.07
N VAL A 26 5.77 -1.54 7.66
CA VAL A 26 6.88 -2.51 7.75
C VAL A 26 8.03 -2.12 6.82
N LEU A 27 7.75 -1.79 5.55
CA LEU A 27 8.76 -1.38 4.58
C LEU A 27 9.41 -0.04 4.97
N GLY A 28 8.62 0.90 5.47
CA GLY A 28 9.11 2.20 5.94
C GLY A 28 10.08 2.06 7.11
N ARG A 29 9.78 1.19 8.08
CA ARG A 29 10.71 0.88 9.19
C ARG A 29 12.02 0.24 8.72
N ALA A 30 11.98 -0.49 7.61
CA ALA A 30 13.17 -1.04 6.96
C ALA A 30 13.90 -0.02 6.06
N ALA A 31 13.50 1.25 6.10
CA ALA A 31 14.07 2.35 5.33
C ALA A 31 13.99 2.16 3.80
N LEU A 32 12.99 1.44 3.30
CA LEU A 32 12.66 1.35 1.88
C LEU A 32 11.83 2.56 1.44
N ASP A 33 11.97 2.97 0.18
CA ASP A 33 11.15 4.02 -0.44
C ASP A 33 9.80 3.40 -0.85
N VAL A 34 8.76 3.65 -0.07
CA VAL A 34 7.45 3.02 -0.21
C VAL A 34 6.32 4.05 -0.07
N GLU A 35 5.32 3.90 -0.93
CA GLU A 35 4.03 4.58 -0.85
C GLU A 35 2.90 3.54 -0.80
N SER A 36 1.69 3.97 -0.43
CA SER A 36 0.53 3.08 -0.37
C SER A 36 -0.75 3.75 -0.81
N TYR A 37 -1.66 2.94 -1.38
CA TYR A 37 -2.90 3.43 -1.99
C TYR A 37 -4.04 2.42 -1.83
N GLY A 38 -5.27 2.89 -2.14
CA GLY A 38 -6.43 2.05 -2.34
C GLY A 38 -7.08 2.30 -3.70
N THR A 39 -7.72 1.29 -4.28
CA THR A 39 -8.36 1.40 -5.61
C THR A 39 -9.86 1.60 -5.55
N GLY A 40 -10.50 1.47 -4.40
CA GLY A 40 -11.93 1.62 -4.23
C GLY A 40 -12.45 3.02 -4.54
N SER A 41 -13.76 3.16 -4.68
CA SER A 41 -14.39 4.48 -4.83
C SER A 41 -14.41 5.26 -3.52
N GLN A 42 -14.51 4.55 -2.41
CA GLN A 42 -14.51 5.10 -1.05
C GLN A 42 -13.76 4.17 -0.10
N VAL A 43 -13.40 4.71 1.05
CA VAL A 43 -12.86 3.95 2.18
C VAL A 43 -14.01 3.26 2.90
N LYS A 44 -13.94 1.94 3.06
CA LYS A 44 -14.93 1.17 3.79
C LYS A 44 -14.28 0.45 4.96
N LEU A 45 -14.87 0.59 6.14
CA LEU A 45 -14.48 -0.09 7.36
C LEU A 45 -15.68 -0.83 7.96
N PRO A 46 -15.45 -1.93 8.72
CA PRO A 46 -16.51 -2.58 9.45
C PRO A 46 -17.29 -1.61 10.34
N GLY A 47 -18.61 -1.76 10.34
CA GLY A 47 -19.52 -1.06 11.22
C GLY A 47 -20.13 -2.00 12.27
N PRO A 48 -21.25 -1.59 12.91
CA PRO A 48 -21.94 -2.41 13.90
C PRO A 48 -22.50 -3.72 13.34
N SER A 49 -22.79 -3.73 12.04
CA SER A 49 -23.26 -4.91 11.31
C SER A 49 -22.69 -4.95 9.90
N MET A 50 -22.82 -6.08 9.20
CA MET A 50 -22.41 -6.22 7.80
C MET A 50 -23.13 -5.26 6.83
N HIS A 51 -24.32 -4.82 7.20
CA HIS A 51 -25.14 -3.92 6.38
C HIS A 51 -24.93 -2.44 6.70
N GLU A 52 -24.14 -2.14 7.71
CA GLU A 52 -23.90 -0.77 8.19
C GLU A 52 -22.39 -0.49 8.27
N PRO A 53 -21.65 -0.54 7.15
CA PRO A 53 -20.22 -0.22 7.16
C PRO A 53 -20.02 1.26 7.47
N ASN A 54 -18.87 1.58 8.06
CA ASN A 54 -18.38 2.95 8.11
C ASN A 54 -17.74 3.31 6.77
N VAL A 55 -18.19 4.40 6.17
CA VAL A 55 -17.74 4.85 4.85
C VAL A 55 -17.18 6.27 4.96
N TYR A 56 -16.03 6.48 4.35
CA TYR A 56 -15.35 7.78 4.30
C TYR A 56 -14.82 8.05 2.88
N ASP A 57 -14.63 9.31 2.54
CA ASP A 57 -13.95 9.66 1.31
C ASP A 57 -12.43 9.48 1.47
N PHE A 58 -11.75 9.12 0.37
CA PHE A 58 -10.29 9.20 0.33
C PHE A 58 -9.86 10.64 0.61
N GLY A 59 -8.75 10.80 1.32
CA GLY A 59 -8.28 12.10 1.78
C GLY A 59 -8.81 12.49 3.17
N THR A 60 -9.82 11.79 3.72
CA THR A 60 -10.22 11.98 5.12
C THR A 60 -9.06 11.58 6.04
N PRO A 61 -8.54 12.48 6.88
CA PRO A 61 -7.41 12.15 7.75
C PRO A 61 -7.69 10.95 8.65
N TYR A 62 -6.71 10.06 8.81
CA TYR A 62 -6.83 8.89 9.71
C TYR A 62 -7.19 9.28 11.13
N GLY A 63 -6.69 10.43 11.61
CA GLY A 63 -7.06 10.98 12.92
C GLY A 63 -8.53 11.35 13.02
N GLY A 64 -9.12 11.88 11.96
CA GLY A 64 -10.55 12.19 11.89
C GLY A 64 -11.41 10.93 11.90
N ILE A 65 -11.00 9.89 11.15
CA ILE A 65 -11.67 8.58 11.16
C ILE A 65 -11.58 7.95 12.56
N TYR A 66 -10.41 8.00 13.18
CA TYR A 66 -10.20 7.51 14.54
C TYR A 66 -11.16 8.17 15.55
N ASP A 67 -11.26 9.49 15.52
CA ASP A 67 -12.13 10.25 16.41
C ASP A 67 -13.62 9.95 16.16
N ASP A 68 -14.02 9.79 14.90
CA ASP A 68 -15.39 9.44 14.55
C ASP A 68 -15.78 8.03 15.06
N LEU A 69 -14.94 7.03 14.84
CA LEU A 69 -15.20 5.67 15.35
C LEU A 69 -15.19 5.62 16.89
N ARG A 70 -14.28 6.32 17.52
CA ARG A 70 -14.23 6.41 18.98
C ARG A 70 -15.47 7.06 19.57
N ARG A 71 -16.05 8.06 18.91
CA ARG A 71 -17.32 8.66 19.34
C ARG A 71 -18.51 7.72 19.15
N LYS A 72 -18.51 6.93 18.06
CA LYS A 72 -19.62 6.02 17.75
C LYS A 72 -19.72 4.86 18.74
N ASP A 73 -18.63 4.11 18.89
CA ASP A 73 -18.55 2.97 19.81
C ASP A 73 -17.07 2.64 20.13
N PRO A 74 -16.51 3.21 21.19
CA PRO A 74 -15.10 2.99 21.52
C PRO A 74 -14.77 1.55 21.87
N ASP A 75 -15.69 0.82 22.50
CA ASP A 75 -15.46 -0.56 22.92
C ASP A 75 -15.49 -1.52 21.74
N LEU A 76 -16.43 -1.35 20.82
CA LEU A 76 -16.52 -2.15 19.59
C LEU A 76 -15.24 -1.97 18.75
N TYR A 77 -14.86 -0.74 18.44
CA TYR A 77 -13.77 -0.46 17.51
C TYR A 77 -12.38 -0.64 18.13
N LYS A 78 -12.26 -0.65 19.43
CA LYS A 78 -11.07 -1.14 20.14
C LYS A 78 -10.97 -2.66 20.03
N ARG A 79 -12.05 -3.37 20.33
CA ARG A 79 -12.11 -4.83 20.36
C ARG A 79 -11.89 -5.47 18.98
N ASN A 80 -12.44 -4.88 17.91
CA ASN A 80 -12.25 -5.35 16.55
C ASN A 80 -10.94 -4.89 15.88
N GLY A 81 -10.09 -4.16 16.61
CA GLY A 81 -8.77 -3.76 16.15
C GLY A 81 -8.71 -2.51 15.26
N LEU A 82 -9.84 -1.84 14.98
CA LEU A 82 -9.84 -0.65 14.10
C LEU A 82 -9.12 0.54 14.73
N LEU A 83 -9.30 0.80 16.02
CA LEU A 83 -8.62 1.92 16.68
C LEU A 83 -7.10 1.73 16.74
N PRO A 84 -6.55 0.57 17.10
CA PRO A 84 -5.11 0.32 16.98
C PRO A 84 -4.58 0.43 15.55
N MET A 85 -5.33 -0.08 14.55
CA MET A 85 -4.97 0.04 13.13
C MET A 85 -4.86 1.51 12.71
N LEU A 86 -5.83 2.34 13.08
CA LEU A 86 -5.83 3.77 12.77
C LEU A 86 -4.68 4.51 13.45
N LYS A 87 -4.33 4.16 14.69
CA LYS A 87 -3.13 4.71 15.34
C LYS A 87 -1.85 4.40 14.58
N ARG A 88 -1.70 3.17 14.08
CA ARG A 88 -0.58 2.82 13.20
C ARG A 88 -0.60 3.70 11.94
N ASN A 89 -1.76 3.83 11.29
CA ASN A 89 -1.88 4.61 10.06
C ASN A 89 -1.52 6.08 10.25
N ILE A 90 -1.94 6.69 11.35
CA ILE A 90 -1.59 8.08 11.75
C ILE A 90 -0.07 8.24 11.82
N SER A 91 0.66 7.24 12.31
CA SER A 91 2.13 7.29 12.41
C SER A 91 2.85 7.16 11.07
N VAL A 92 2.15 6.73 10.01
CA VAL A 92 2.74 6.47 8.68
C VAL A 92 2.50 7.64 7.73
N LYS A 93 1.25 8.12 7.62
CA LYS A 93 0.89 9.26 6.78
C LYS A 93 -0.45 9.89 7.22
N LEU A 94 -0.81 11.00 6.60
CA LEU A 94 -1.98 11.80 7.01
C LEU A 94 -3.32 11.10 6.74
N ALA A 95 -3.52 10.57 5.54
CA ALA A 95 -4.83 10.13 5.05
C ALA A 95 -4.71 8.98 4.04
N PRO A 96 -5.78 8.17 3.86
CA PRO A 96 -5.85 7.20 2.78
C PRO A 96 -5.88 7.92 1.44
N GLN A 97 -5.11 7.40 0.48
CA GLN A 97 -4.96 7.94 -0.87
C GLN A 97 -5.50 6.95 -1.91
N ARG A 98 -6.22 7.46 -2.90
CA ARG A 98 -6.73 6.65 -3.98
C ARG A 98 -5.68 6.52 -5.09
N TRP A 99 -5.43 5.29 -5.55
CA TRP A 99 -4.42 5.00 -6.58
C TRP A 99 -4.64 5.82 -7.86
N GLN A 100 -5.86 5.82 -8.39
CA GLN A 100 -6.21 6.46 -9.66
C GLN A 100 -6.08 8.00 -9.60
N ASP A 101 -6.15 8.61 -8.42
CA ASP A 101 -6.10 10.07 -8.25
C ASP A 101 -4.67 10.57 -7.96
N ASN A 102 -3.71 9.67 -7.80
CA ASN A 102 -2.33 10.00 -7.40
C ASN A 102 -1.26 9.66 -8.44
N ALA A 103 -1.61 9.71 -9.73
CA ALA A 103 -0.67 9.51 -10.82
C ALA A 103 0.53 10.48 -10.78
N GLY A 104 0.34 11.66 -10.18
CA GLY A 104 1.38 12.68 -9.99
C GLY A 104 2.47 12.31 -8.98
N ASP A 105 2.30 11.26 -8.18
CA ASP A 105 3.32 10.80 -7.23
C ASP A 105 4.54 10.18 -7.91
N GLY A 106 4.48 9.98 -9.22
CA GLY A 106 5.60 9.55 -10.04
C GLY A 106 5.59 8.05 -10.35
N VAL A 107 6.75 7.54 -10.75
CA VAL A 107 6.92 6.17 -11.25
C VAL A 107 7.45 5.26 -10.14
N PHE A 108 6.85 4.08 -10.02
CA PHE A 108 7.31 3.00 -9.15
C PHE A 108 8.10 1.96 -9.95
N ASP A 109 9.03 1.29 -9.28
CA ASP A 109 9.76 0.15 -9.85
C ASP A 109 8.97 -1.15 -9.68
N MET A 110 8.27 -1.28 -8.54
CA MET A 110 7.40 -2.42 -8.27
C MET A 110 6.12 -1.97 -7.55
N ILE A 111 5.01 -2.50 -8.01
CA ILE A 111 3.69 -2.31 -7.41
C ILE A 111 3.21 -3.68 -6.89
N LEU A 112 2.89 -3.76 -5.62
CA LEU A 112 2.35 -4.94 -4.96
C LEU A 112 0.88 -4.73 -4.63
N THR A 113 0.03 -5.64 -5.07
CA THR A 113 -1.40 -5.66 -4.76
C THR A 113 -1.71 -6.84 -3.85
N PHE A 114 -2.82 -6.78 -3.10
CA PHE A 114 -3.15 -7.76 -2.07
C PHE A 114 -4.44 -8.54 -2.35
N GLU A 115 -5.05 -8.33 -3.51
CA GLU A 115 -6.16 -9.13 -4.05
C GLU A 115 -6.26 -8.93 -5.57
N GLU A 116 -6.80 -9.93 -6.26
CA GLU A 116 -6.89 -9.96 -7.73
C GLU A 116 -7.66 -8.76 -8.30
N ARG A 117 -8.80 -8.40 -7.70
CA ARG A 117 -9.57 -7.24 -8.16
C ARG A 117 -8.78 -5.93 -8.10
N VAL A 118 -7.96 -5.74 -7.09
CA VAL A 118 -7.09 -4.56 -6.97
C VAL A 118 -6.00 -4.61 -8.03
N PHE A 119 -5.42 -5.79 -8.28
CA PHE A 119 -4.45 -6.00 -9.35
C PHE A 119 -5.01 -5.59 -10.70
N ASP A 120 -6.20 -6.07 -11.06
CA ASP A 120 -6.85 -5.75 -12.33
C ASP A 120 -7.07 -4.23 -12.49
N LEU A 121 -7.56 -3.56 -11.45
CA LEU A 121 -7.76 -2.11 -11.46
C LEU A 121 -6.46 -1.32 -11.60
N VAL A 122 -5.38 -1.76 -10.98
CA VAL A 122 -4.06 -1.13 -11.13
C VAL A 122 -3.52 -1.32 -12.55
N VAL A 123 -3.63 -2.53 -13.10
CA VAL A 123 -3.20 -2.82 -14.48
C VAL A 123 -4.01 -1.99 -15.49
N GLU A 124 -5.33 -1.94 -15.33
CA GLU A 124 -6.21 -1.12 -16.19
C GLU A 124 -5.81 0.36 -16.14
N ASP A 125 -5.65 0.92 -14.95
CA ASP A 125 -5.24 2.31 -14.77
C ASP A 125 -3.86 2.58 -15.38
N MET A 126 -2.89 1.70 -15.16
CA MET A 126 -1.55 1.83 -15.72
C MET A 126 -1.54 1.79 -17.26
N ASN A 127 -2.40 0.97 -17.87
CA ASN A 127 -2.55 0.91 -19.33
C ASN A 127 -3.21 2.19 -19.91
N ASN A 128 -4.06 2.85 -19.12
CA ASN A 128 -4.76 4.07 -19.53
C ASN A 128 -3.97 5.36 -19.26
N ARG A 129 -2.89 5.28 -18.47
CA ARG A 129 -2.02 6.45 -18.24
C ARG A 129 -1.24 6.78 -19.50
N GLU A 130 -1.16 8.05 -19.86
CA GLU A 130 -0.24 8.52 -20.90
C GLU A 130 1.20 8.15 -20.53
N GLN A 131 1.76 7.17 -21.20
CA GLN A 131 3.14 6.71 -20.98
C GLN A 131 4.12 7.69 -21.63
N ARG A 132 4.51 8.72 -20.93
CA ARG A 132 5.57 9.63 -21.38
C ARG A 132 6.99 9.07 -21.13
N LEU A 133 7.10 8.01 -20.36
CA LEU A 133 8.38 7.39 -20.03
C LEU A 133 8.32 5.89 -20.32
N LEU A 134 9.17 5.42 -21.23
CA LEU A 134 9.41 4.00 -21.51
C LEU A 134 10.14 3.34 -20.34
N LYS A 135 9.44 3.11 -19.25
CA LYS A 135 9.99 2.42 -18.07
C LYS A 135 9.12 1.22 -17.72
N SER A 136 9.77 0.06 -17.66
CA SER A 136 9.12 -1.15 -17.18
C SER A 136 8.79 -1.04 -15.69
N VAL A 137 7.57 -1.42 -15.31
CA VAL A 137 7.10 -1.53 -13.93
C VAL A 137 6.71 -2.99 -13.68
N LEU A 138 7.17 -3.55 -12.57
CA LEU A 138 6.78 -4.88 -12.14
C LEU A 138 5.52 -4.77 -11.27
N ILE A 139 4.43 -5.43 -11.68
CA ILE A 139 3.19 -5.48 -10.90
C ILE A 139 2.97 -6.92 -10.46
N ILE A 140 2.88 -7.15 -9.15
CA ILE A 140 2.70 -8.48 -8.56
C ILE A 140 1.47 -8.47 -7.66
N ASN A 141 0.61 -9.48 -7.81
CA ASN A 141 -0.46 -9.74 -6.85
C ASN A 141 -0.05 -10.80 -5.83
N MET A 142 -0.33 -10.52 -4.57
CA MET A 142 -0.19 -11.45 -3.46
C MET A 142 -1.53 -11.49 -2.72
N ASP A 143 -2.28 -12.59 -2.82
CA ASP A 143 -3.57 -12.70 -2.14
C ASP A 143 -3.39 -12.72 -0.62
N VAL A 144 -3.95 -11.71 0.03
CA VAL A 144 -3.94 -11.55 1.48
C VAL A 144 -5.35 -11.27 1.94
N LYS A 145 -5.88 -12.08 2.85
CA LYS A 145 -7.20 -11.85 3.43
C LYS A 145 -7.22 -10.53 4.22
N ASP A 146 -8.34 -9.83 4.15
CA ASP A 146 -8.50 -8.54 4.81
C ASP A 146 -8.85 -8.68 6.29
N ASN A 147 -7.88 -9.11 7.07
CA ASN A 147 -7.90 -9.13 8.52
C ASN A 147 -6.51 -8.76 9.06
N HIS A 148 -6.42 -8.45 10.35
CA HIS A 148 -5.18 -7.94 10.95
C HIS A 148 -4.03 -8.94 10.96
N GLU A 149 -4.33 -10.22 11.20
CA GLU A 149 -3.33 -11.30 11.26
C GLU A 149 -2.73 -11.56 9.86
N GLU A 150 -3.56 -11.76 8.87
CA GLU A 150 -3.12 -11.98 7.49
C GLU A 150 -2.38 -10.76 6.91
N ALA A 151 -2.83 -9.55 7.24
CA ALA A 151 -2.13 -8.33 6.84
C ALA A 151 -0.71 -8.27 7.40
N ALA A 152 -0.50 -8.68 8.65
CA ALA A 152 0.83 -8.73 9.26
C ALA A 152 1.75 -9.76 8.59
N ILE A 153 1.23 -10.94 8.25
CA ILE A 153 1.96 -11.98 7.50
C ILE A 153 2.29 -11.47 6.09
N GLY A 154 1.31 -10.93 5.39
CA GLY A 154 1.48 -10.36 4.05
C GLY A 154 2.52 -9.25 3.99
N ALA A 155 2.57 -8.38 4.99
CA ALA A 155 3.55 -7.30 5.09
C ALA A 155 4.99 -7.82 5.22
N LYS A 156 5.21 -8.88 5.97
CA LYS A 156 6.53 -9.54 6.09
C LYS A 156 6.96 -10.17 4.76
N LEU A 157 6.05 -10.85 4.08
CA LEU A 157 6.32 -11.43 2.75
C LEU A 157 6.62 -10.33 1.71
N ALA A 158 5.89 -9.21 1.77
CA ALA A 158 6.15 -8.06 0.91
C ALA A 158 7.56 -7.48 1.15
N LEU A 159 7.98 -7.35 2.40
CA LEU A 159 9.32 -6.88 2.75
C LEU A 159 10.41 -7.82 2.19
N ASP A 160 10.25 -9.12 2.38
CA ASP A 160 11.20 -10.13 1.87
C ASP A 160 11.32 -10.07 0.35
N LEU A 161 10.20 -9.95 -0.34
CA LEU A 161 10.16 -9.82 -1.80
C LEU A 161 10.87 -8.55 -2.28
N CYS A 162 10.57 -7.41 -1.67
CA CYS A 162 11.21 -6.12 -2.02
C CYS A 162 12.72 -6.15 -1.80
N HIS A 163 13.20 -6.76 -0.72
CA HIS A 163 14.61 -6.94 -0.48
C HIS A 163 15.30 -7.84 -1.52
N LYS A 164 14.67 -8.96 -1.90
CA LYS A 164 15.20 -9.89 -2.91
C LYS A 164 15.33 -9.22 -4.27
N VAL A 165 14.27 -8.53 -4.72
CA VAL A 165 14.26 -7.85 -6.02
C VAL A 165 15.32 -6.74 -6.08
N SER A 166 15.42 -5.93 -5.03
CA SER A 166 16.43 -4.86 -4.95
C SER A 166 17.87 -5.38 -5.01
N LYS A 167 18.16 -6.51 -4.36
CA LYS A 167 19.50 -7.12 -4.35
C LYS A 167 19.87 -7.71 -5.72
N GLN A 168 18.96 -8.42 -6.37
CA GLN A 168 19.22 -9.03 -7.68
C GLN A 168 19.55 -7.99 -8.74
N HIS A 169 18.84 -6.87 -8.77
CA HIS A 169 19.12 -5.81 -9.73
C HIS A 169 20.53 -5.23 -9.58
N ASN A 170 21.05 -5.12 -8.37
CA ASN A 170 22.41 -4.66 -8.10
C ASN A 170 23.45 -5.66 -8.64
N ILE A 171 23.18 -6.97 -8.59
CA ILE A 171 24.08 -8.02 -9.10
C ILE A 171 24.20 -7.95 -10.62
N TYR A 172 23.09 -7.85 -11.34
CA TYR A 172 23.11 -7.78 -12.80
C TYR A 172 23.75 -6.48 -13.34
N ARG A 173 23.66 -5.37 -12.63
CA ARG A 173 24.37 -4.14 -12.99
C ARG A 173 25.88 -4.24 -12.84
N VAL A 174 26.38 -4.91 -11.83
CA VAL A 174 27.82 -5.15 -11.63
C VAL A 174 28.40 -6.04 -12.73
N GLN A 175 27.65 -7.06 -13.17
CA GLN A 175 28.08 -7.95 -14.26
C GLN A 175 28.11 -7.28 -15.64
N SER A 176 27.21 -6.32 -15.91
CA SER A 176 27.19 -5.60 -17.19
C SER A 176 28.35 -4.62 -17.38
N TYR A 177 29.06 -4.26 -16.32
CA TYR A 177 30.26 -3.38 -16.40
C TYR A 177 31.58 -4.14 -16.48
N SER A 178 31.58 -5.47 -16.43
CA SER A 178 32.78 -6.31 -16.47
C SER A 178 33.18 -6.81 -17.85
N PHE A 179 32.45 -6.40 -18.91
CA PHE A 179 32.74 -6.77 -20.30
C PHE A 179 32.99 -5.55 -21.17
N HIS A 180 34.09 -4.82 -20.88
CA HIS A 180 34.69 -3.90 -21.82
C HIS A 180 36.23 -3.91 -21.65
#